data_cdcf3f1400f086c40a63c78fd6f4fb01
#
_entry.id   cdcf3f1400f086c40a63c78fd6f4fb01
#
_cell.length_a   1.000
_cell.length_b   1.000
_cell.length_c   1.000
_cell.angle_alpha   90.00
_cell.angle_beta   90.00
_cell.angle_gamma   90.00
#
_symmetry.space_group_name_H-M   'P 1'
#
loop_
_entity.id
_entity.type
_entity.pdbx_description
1 polymer ?
#
loop_
_entity_poly.entity_id
_entity_poly.type
_entity_poly.pdbx_seq_one_letter_code
_entity_poly.pdbx_strand_id
1 'polypeptide(L)'
;MFYQVTPDNLPLYIDLGLTLGKLGEEARVPLDTFSLEGAARADLRHSHRRALRDGVEFEVVRRENLGGIMAELRAVSNAWLAAKDTAEKRFSLGYFDERYLAHFDCGVVRRAGAIVAFTNIWRAGAPRLSSIPEPPRARSSVG
;
A
#
# COMPACT_ATOMS: atom_id res chain seq x y z
N MET A 1 4.63 18.97 -15.09
CA MET A 1 4.92 18.63 -13.69
C MET A 1 5.51 17.23 -13.66
N PHE A 2 6.64 17.03 -12.97
CA PHE A 2 7.26 15.73 -12.74
C PHE A 2 6.93 15.30 -11.31
N TYR A 3 6.72 14.01 -11.09
CA TYR A 3 6.29 13.45 -9.82
C TYR A 3 7.18 12.27 -9.41
N GLN A 4 7.40 12.10 -8.11
CA GLN A 4 8.28 11.04 -7.54
C GLN A 4 9.71 11.09 -8.10
N VAL A 5 10.25 12.28 -8.21
CA VAL A 5 11.64 12.49 -8.65
C VAL A 5 12.60 12.02 -7.56
N THR A 6 13.57 11.18 -7.93
CA THR A 6 14.61 10.73 -7.00
C THR A 6 15.65 11.83 -6.76
N PRO A 7 16.32 11.83 -5.59
CA PRO A 7 17.39 12.80 -5.29
C PRO A 7 18.47 12.89 -6.37
N ASP A 8 18.82 11.77 -6.98
CA ASP A 8 19.86 11.71 -8.01
C ASP A 8 19.52 12.52 -9.26
N ASN A 9 18.24 12.69 -9.55
CA ASN A 9 17.74 13.43 -10.71
C ASN A 9 17.37 14.90 -10.39
N LEU A 10 17.37 15.31 -9.12
CA LEU A 10 16.99 16.67 -8.73
C LEU A 10 17.80 17.77 -9.45
N PRO A 11 19.13 17.65 -9.62
CA PRO A 11 19.91 18.69 -10.31
C PRO A 11 19.38 18.99 -11.72
N LEU A 12 18.98 17.95 -12.47
CA LEU A 12 18.46 18.12 -13.84
C LEU A 12 17.20 19.00 -13.88
N TYR A 13 16.33 18.86 -12.89
CA TYR A 13 15.08 19.65 -12.83
C TYR A 13 15.33 21.07 -12.35
N ILE A 14 16.31 21.28 -11.46
CA ILE A 14 16.73 22.60 -11.01
C ILE A 14 17.35 23.38 -12.17
N ASP A 15 18.22 22.76 -12.97
CA ASP A 15 18.86 23.35 -14.13
C ASP A 15 17.85 23.77 -15.21
N LEU A 16 16.71 23.08 -15.28
CA LEU A 16 15.56 23.44 -16.11
C LEU A 16 14.71 24.59 -15.52
N GLY A 17 15.11 25.16 -14.40
CA GLY A 17 14.38 26.25 -13.74
C GLY A 17 13.08 25.80 -13.04
N LEU A 18 12.92 24.50 -12.75
CA LEU A 18 11.73 23.97 -12.10
C LEU A 18 11.82 24.15 -10.58
N THR A 19 10.69 24.47 -9.96
CA THR A 19 10.55 24.56 -8.50
C THR A 19 10.25 23.18 -7.91
N LEU A 20 10.96 22.85 -6.82
CA LEU A 20 10.78 21.59 -6.11
C LEU A 20 9.74 21.76 -4.99
N GLY A 21 8.80 20.82 -4.89
CA GLY A 21 7.85 20.74 -3.79
C GLY A 21 7.89 19.35 -3.14
N LYS A 22 8.15 19.26 -1.84
CA LYS A 22 8.06 18.00 -1.11
C LYS A 22 6.60 17.68 -0.83
N LEU A 23 6.08 16.62 -1.45
CA LEU A 23 4.69 16.16 -1.27
C LEU A 23 4.57 14.99 -0.30
N GLY A 24 5.66 14.27 -0.05
CA GLY A 24 5.66 13.09 0.81
C GLY A 24 7.03 12.46 0.94
N GLU A 25 7.06 11.31 1.57
CA GLU A 25 8.26 10.49 1.76
C GLU A 25 7.96 9.06 1.32
N GLU A 26 8.97 8.42 0.73
CA GLU A 26 8.93 7.00 0.41
C GLU A 26 9.58 6.22 1.56
N ALA A 27 8.82 5.31 2.18
CA ALA A 27 9.37 4.40 3.17
C ALA A 27 10.08 3.23 2.47
N ARG A 28 11.38 3.08 2.71
CA ARG A 28 12.17 1.95 2.20
C ARG A 28 12.51 1.00 3.34
N VAL A 29 12.12 -0.27 3.18
CA VAL A 29 12.40 -1.31 4.16
C VAL A 29 13.30 -2.36 3.53
N PRO A 30 14.57 -2.49 3.96
CA PRO A 30 15.44 -3.58 3.52
C PRO A 30 14.89 -4.90 4.06
N LEU A 31 14.39 -5.78 3.18
CA LEU A 31 13.74 -7.02 3.60
C LEU A 31 14.73 -8.10 4.07
N ASP A 32 15.92 -8.08 3.55
CA ASP A 32 17.03 -9.00 3.90
C ASP A 32 17.50 -8.84 5.35
N THR A 33 17.41 -7.62 5.87
CA THR A 33 17.82 -7.28 7.24
C THR A 33 16.64 -6.91 8.15
N PHE A 34 15.41 -7.03 7.64
CA PHE A 34 14.22 -6.68 8.42
C PHE A 34 14.00 -7.64 9.58
N SER A 35 13.86 -7.09 10.77
CA SER A 35 13.52 -7.82 11.99
C SER A 35 12.48 -7.06 12.80
N LEU A 36 11.67 -7.79 13.56
CA LEU A 36 10.77 -7.21 14.56
C LEU A 36 11.45 -7.00 15.92
N GLU A 37 12.73 -7.30 16.05
CA GLU A 37 13.47 -7.16 17.32
C GLU A 37 13.82 -5.70 17.65
N GLY A 38 14.20 -5.48 18.89
CA GLY A 38 14.63 -4.17 19.39
C GLY A 38 13.51 -3.23 19.83
N ALA A 39 13.87 -2.20 20.59
CA ALA A 39 12.93 -1.24 21.18
C ALA A 39 12.18 -0.42 20.13
N ALA A 40 12.87 -0.01 19.06
CA ALA A 40 12.28 0.77 17.95
C ALA A 40 11.15 0.04 17.21
N ARG A 41 11.03 -1.28 17.36
CA ARG A 41 9.99 -2.12 16.73
C ARG A 41 8.88 -2.56 17.70
N ALA A 42 8.84 -2.01 18.89
CA ALA A 42 7.87 -2.41 19.93
C ALA A 42 6.42 -2.24 19.45
N ASP A 43 6.09 -1.13 18.80
CA ASP A 43 4.74 -0.86 18.31
C ASP A 43 4.34 -1.79 17.17
N LEU A 44 5.27 -2.12 16.26
CA LEU A 44 5.04 -3.10 15.20
C LEU A 44 4.77 -4.48 15.78
N ARG A 45 5.57 -4.92 16.76
CA ARG A 45 5.34 -6.21 17.44
C ARG A 45 3.99 -6.23 18.15
N HIS A 46 3.62 -5.14 18.82
CA HIS A 46 2.33 -5.04 19.49
C HIS A 46 1.18 -5.14 18.49
N SER A 47 1.23 -4.38 17.42
CA SER A 47 0.23 -4.39 16.36
C SER A 47 0.12 -5.75 15.67
N HIS A 48 1.26 -6.39 15.37
CA HIS A 48 1.29 -7.73 14.79
C HIS A 48 0.65 -8.78 15.72
N ARG A 49 1.03 -8.78 17.00
CA ARG A 49 0.44 -9.71 17.99
C ARG A 49 -1.07 -9.49 18.17
N ARG A 50 -1.51 -8.22 18.14
CA ARG A 50 -2.93 -7.88 18.18
C ARG A 50 -3.66 -8.42 16.96
N ALA A 51 -3.13 -8.19 15.76
CA ALA A 51 -3.71 -8.69 14.52
C ALA A 51 -3.88 -10.23 14.56
N LEU A 52 -2.84 -10.96 15.00
CA LEU A 52 -2.92 -12.42 15.15
C LEU A 52 -4.01 -12.86 16.13
N ARG A 53 -4.13 -12.18 17.28
CA ARG A 53 -5.19 -12.49 18.26
C ARG A 53 -6.59 -12.20 17.72
N ASP A 54 -6.71 -11.17 16.88
CA ASP A 54 -7.96 -10.75 16.27
C ASP A 54 -8.31 -11.63 15.03
N GLY A 55 -7.55 -12.71 14.80
CA GLY A 55 -7.76 -13.63 13.68
C GLY A 55 -7.51 -13.01 12.31
N VAL A 56 -6.58 -12.05 12.25
CA VAL A 56 -6.17 -11.42 10.98
C VAL A 56 -5.14 -12.29 10.28
N GLU A 57 -5.40 -12.60 9.03
CA GLU A 57 -4.54 -13.39 8.15
C GLU A 57 -4.03 -12.52 6.99
N PHE A 58 -2.81 -12.79 6.53
CA PHE A 58 -2.23 -12.14 5.36
C PHE A 58 -1.84 -13.19 4.33
N GLU A 59 -2.21 -12.95 3.07
CA GLU A 59 -1.81 -13.77 1.94
C GLU A 59 -1.40 -12.92 0.74
N VAL A 60 -0.58 -13.48 -0.14
CA VAL A 60 -0.30 -12.89 -1.45
C VAL A 60 -1.07 -13.67 -2.51
N VAL A 61 -2.09 -13.04 -3.06
CA VAL A 61 -2.88 -13.59 -4.17
C VAL A 61 -2.20 -13.24 -5.49
N ARG A 62 -1.88 -14.28 -6.26
CA ARG A 62 -1.27 -14.10 -7.59
C ARG A 62 -2.26 -13.46 -8.54
N ARG A 63 -1.76 -12.63 -9.47
CA ARG A 63 -2.59 -11.93 -10.47
C ARG A 63 -3.52 -12.87 -11.25
N GLU A 64 -3.07 -14.11 -11.53
CA GLU A 64 -3.86 -15.11 -12.23
C GLU A 64 -5.13 -15.53 -11.46
N ASN A 65 -5.14 -15.34 -10.13
CA ASN A 65 -6.22 -15.72 -9.22
C ASN A 65 -7.07 -14.53 -8.76
N LEU A 66 -6.72 -13.29 -9.14
CA LEU A 66 -7.43 -12.09 -8.68
C LEU A 66 -8.87 -12.02 -9.16
N GLY A 67 -9.18 -12.61 -10.30
CA GLY A 67 -10.55 -12.61 -10.84
C GLY A 67 -11.59 -13.13 -9.84
N GLY A 68 -11.21 -14.13 -9.04
CA GLY A 68 -12.10 -14.73 -8.03
C GLY A 68 -12.44 -13.85 -6.84
N ILE A 69 -11.63 -12.81 -6.57
CA ILE A 69 -11.80 -11.91 -5.42
C ILE A 69 -12.00 -10.44 -5.82
N MET A 70 -12.05 -10.13 -7.11
CA MET A 70 -12.09 -8.75 -7.60
C MET A 70 -13.29 -7.95 -7.06
N ALA A 71 -14.44 -8.60 -6.93
CA ALA A 71 -15.63 -7.98 -6.34
C ALA A 71 -15.44 -7.62 -4.86
N GLU A 72 -14.73 -8.47 -4.09
CA GLU A 72 -14.40 -8.17 -2.69
C GLU A 72 -13.41 -7.01 -2.59
N LEU A 73 -12.38 -6.96 -3.46
CA LEU A 73 -11.44 -5.84 -3.51
C LEU A 73 -12.16 -4.52 -3.82
N ARG A 74 -13.10 -4.53 -4.75
CA ARG A 74 -13.93 -3.36 -5.07
C ARG A 74 -14.77 -2.93 -3.87
N ALA A 75 -15.37 -3.87 -3.15
CA ALA A 75 -16.15 -3.56 -1.96
C ALA A 75 -15.30 -2.90 -0.86
N VAL A 76 -14.07 -3.39 -0.62
CA VAL A 76 -13.11 -2.79 0.32
C VAL A 76 -12.75 -1.36 -0.11
N SER A 77 -12.45 -1.13 -1.39
CA SER A 77 -12.13 0.20 -1.91
C SER A 77 -13.28 1.17 -1.71
N ASN A 78 -14.52 0.76 -2.06
CA ASN A 78 -15.71 1.58 -1.89
C ASN A 78 -15.99 1.90 -0.41
N ALA A 79 -15.87 0.93 0.47
CA ALA A 79 -16.05 1.13 1.91
C ALA A 79 -15.03 2.12 2.48
N TRP A 80 -13.78 2.05 2.01
CA TRP A 80 -12.74 3.00 2.43
C TRP A 80 -13.04 4.43 1.96
N LEU A 81 -13.48 4.62 0.70
CA LEU A 81 -13.86 5.93 0.17
C LEU A 81 -15.04 6.52 0.94
N ALA A 82 -16.06 5.71 1.20
CA ALA A 82 -17.23 6.12 1.99
C ALA A 82 -16.86 6.54 3.42
N ALA A 83 -15.98 5.76 4.09
CA ALA A 83 -15.52 6.09 5.44
C ALA A 83 -14.67 7.36 5.52
N LYS A 84 -14.07 7.80 4.41
CA LYS A 84 -13.28 9.02 4.31
C LYS A 84 -14.07 10.22 3.83
N ASP A 85 -15.35 10.05 3.49
CA ASP A 85 -16.17 11.08 2.85
C ASP A 85 -15.41 11.73 1.67
N THR A 86 -14.83 10.91 0.82
CA THR A 86 -13.97 11.34 -0.28
C THR A 86 -14.25 10.54 -1.54
N ALA A 87 -13.90 11.15 -2.67
CA ALA A 87 -13.90 10.49 -3.98
C ALA A 87 -12.48 10.22 -4.45
N GLU A 88 -12.33 9.27 -5.35
CA GLU A 88 -11.04 8.99 -5.99
C GLU A 88 -10.52 10.22 -6.73
N LYS A 89 -9.35 10.70 -6.33
CA LYS A 89 -8.72 11.88 -6.96
C LYS A 89 -8.12 11.58 -8.33
N ARG A 90 -7.92 10.31 -8.65
CA ARG A 90 -7.36 9.81 -9.93
C ARG A 90 -6.01 10.43 -10.31
N PHE A 91 -5.31 11.01 -9.33
CA PHE A 91 -4.01 11.63 -9.52
C PHE A 91 -3.02 11.11 -8.48
N SER A 92 -1.84 10.71 -8.91
CA SER A 92 -0.67 10.27 -8.14
C SER A 92 -0.84 9.01 -7.26
N LEU A 93 -1.97 8.84 -6.59
CA LEU A 93 -2.23 7.70 -5.68
C LEU A 93 -3.03 6.57 -6.34
N GLY A 94 -3.36 6.72 -7.63
CA GLY A 94 -4.17 5.75 -8.35
C GLY A 94 -5.66 5.85 -8.01
N TYR A 95 -6.39 4.91 -8.55
CA TYR A 95 -7.81 4.69 -8.33
C TYR A 95 -8.06 3.20 -8.48
N PHE A 96 -9.21 2.72 -8.02
CA PHE A 96 -9.56 1.32 -8.18
C PHE A 96 -9.94 1.03 -9.63
N ASP A 97 -9.07 0.33 -10.34
CA ASP A 97 -9.30 -0.13 -11.71
C ASP A 97 -8.96 -1.63 -11.79
N GLU A 98 -9.96 -2.45 -12.14
CA GLU A 98 -9.79 -3.90 -12.21
C GLU A 98 -8.81 -4.32 -13.28
N ARG A 99 -8.80 -3.64 -14.44
CA ARG A 99 -7.87 -3.95 -15.52
C ARG A 99 -6.43 -3.67 -15.10
N TYR A 100 -6.24 -2.57 -14.37
CA TYR A 100 -4.93 -2.21 -13.82
C TYR A 100 -4.48 -3.21 -12.75
N LEU A 101 -5.34 -3.54 -11.78
CA LEU A 101 -5.03 -4.50 -10.72
C LEU A 101 -4.70 -5.89 -11.26
N ALA A 102 -5.33 -6.32 -12.35
CA ALA A 102 -5.07 -7.61 -12.97
C ALA A 102 -3.62 -7.80 -13.47
N HIS A 103 -2.81 -6.75 -13.52
CA HIS A 103 -1.39 -6.85 -13.87
C HIS A 103 -0.47 -7.19 -12.68
N PHE A 104 -0.97 -7.13 -11.45
CA PHE A 104 -0.17 -7.23 -10.23
C PHE A 104 -0.61 -8.38 -9.33
N ASP A 105 0.33 -8.94 -8.59
CA ASP A 105 -0.01 -9.71 -7.40
C ASP A 105 -0.58 -8.75 -6.34
N CYS A 106 -1.47 -9.23 -5.48
CA CYS A 106 -2.03 -8.42 -4.40
C CYS A 106 -1.75 -9.05 -3.03
N GLY A 107 -1.24 -8.23 -2.11
CA GLY A 107 -1.25 -8.56 -0.70
C GLY A 107 -2.67 -8.31 -0.16
N VAL A 108 -3.24 -9.33 0.48
CA VAL A 108 -4.62 -9.30 0.96
C VAL A 108 -4.63 -9.61 2.45
N VAL A 109 -5.40 -8.83 3.20
CA VAL A 109 -5.62 -9.04 4.62
C VAL A 109 -7.05 -9.52 4.82
N ARG A 110 -7.20 -10.69 5.48
CA ARG A 110 -8.52 -11.25 5.82
C ARG A 110 -8.75 -11.20 7.33
N ARG A 111 -10.01 -11.03 7.70
CA ARG A 111 -10.49 -11.19 9.07
C ARG A 111 -11.83 -11.90 9.04
N ALA A 112 -11.95 -13.01 9.76
CA ALA A 112 -13.12 -13.89 9.71
C ALA A 112 -13.54 -14.27 8.27
N GLY A 113 -12.56 -14.56 7.41
CA GLY A 113 -12.76 -14.95 6.01
C GLY A 113 -13.01 -13.79 5.03
N ALA A 114 -13.41 -12.60 5.50
CA ALA A 114 -13.66 -11.43 4.66
C ALA A 114 -12.38 -10.62 4.41
N ILE A 115 -12.21 -10.10 3.20
CA ILE A 115 -11.12 -9.18 2.88
C ILE A 115 -11.41 -7.82 3.54
N VAL A 116 -10.46 -7.34 4.34
CA VAL A 116 -10.58 -6.05 5.06
C VAL A 116 -9.58 -5.00 4.59
N ALA A 117 -8.51 -5.42 3.92
CA ALA A 117 -7.54 -4.54 3.29
C ALA A 117 -6.81 -5.26 2.17
N PHE A 118 -6.26 -4.51 1.22
CA PHE A 118 -5.39 -5.04 0.17
C PHE A 118 -4.39 -3.99 -0.31
N THR A 119 -3.34 -4.46 -0.97
CA THR A 119 -2.37 -3.64 -1.69
C THR A 119 -1.93 -4.38 -2.95
N ASN A 120 -1.69 -3.67 -4.04
CA ASN A 120 -1.03 -4.24 -5.19
C ASN A 120 0.49 -4.24 -5.00
N ILE A 121 1.16 -5.27 -5.52
CA ILE A 121 2.60 -5.48 -5.38
C ILE A 121 3.27 -5.23 -6.72
N TRP A 122 4.01 -4.13 -6.79
CA TRP A 122 4.85 -3.84 -7.95
C TRP A 122 6.20 -4.52 -7.81
N ARG A 123 6.56 -5.31 -8.80
CA ARG A 123 7.90 -5.89 -8.90
C ARG A 123 8.72 -5.07 -9.88
N ALA A 124 9.67 -4.30 -9.38
CA ALA A 124 10.70 -3.73 -10.23
C ALA A 124 11.70 -4.84 -10.62
N GLY A 125 12.14 -4.88 -11.87
CA GLY A 125 13.09 -5.90 -12.35
C GLY A 125 14.37 -5.93 -11.52
N ALA A 126 14.73 -7.12 -10.96
CA ALA A 126 15.70 -7.41 -9.91
C ALA A 126 15.34 -6.79 -8.51
N PRO A 127 15.54 -7.48 -7.40
CA PRO A 127 14.57 -7.68 -6.32
C PRO A 127 14.30 -6.43 -5.49
N ARG A 128 13.49 -5.51 -5.99
CA ARG A 128 12.92 -4.40 -5.21
C ARG A 128 11.41 -4.51 -5.27
N LEU A 129 10.81 -4.89 -4.15
CA LEU A 129 9.39 -4.66 -3.92
C LEU A 129 9.22 -3.16 -3.71
N SER A 130 8.71 -2.42 -4.69
CA SER A 130 8.18 -1.10 -4.44
C SER A 130 6.73 -1.25 -4.04
N SER A 131 6.41 -0.95 -2.78
CA SER A 131 5.03 -0.83 -2.34
C SER A 131 4.49 0.52 -2.77
N ILE A 132 3.36 0.55 -3.44
CA ILE A 132 2.54 1.77 -3.48
C ILE A 132 2.11 2.05 -2.05
N PRO A 133 2.09 3.32 -1.60
CA PRO A 133 1.73 3.64 -0.23
C PRO A 133 0.42 2.97 0.15
N GLU A 134 0.43 2.24 1.27
CA GLU A 134 -0.80 1.71 1.87
C GLU A 134 -1.83 2.83 1.98
N PRO A 135 -3.09 2.59 1.61
CA PRO A 135 -4.15 3.49 2.01
C PRO A 135 -4.12 3.61 3.55
N PRO A 136 -4.29 4.82 4.11
CA PRO A 136 -4.21 5.00 5.55
C PRO A 136 -5.16 4.04 6.26
N ARG A 137 -4.62 3.32 7.24
CA ARG A 137 -5.34 2.32 8.02
C ARG A 137 -6.65 2.93 8.53
N ALA A 138 -7.77 2.26 8.28
CA ALA A 138 -9.01 2.58 8.95
C ALA A 138 -8.75 2.54 10.46
N ARG A 139 -8.79 3.70 11.12
CA ARG A 139 -8.79 3.73 12.59
C ARG A 139 -10.07 3.03 13.01
N SER A 140 -9.96 1.85 13.58
CA SER A 140 -11.07 1.27 14.32
C SER A 140 -11.34 2.21 15.50
N SER A 141 -12.35 3.07 15.36
CA SER A 141 -12.99 3.72 16.48
C SER A 141 -13.73 2.62 17.25
N VAL A 142 -13.05 2.02 18.22
CA VAL A 142 -13.73 1.31 19.27
C VAL A 142 -14.04 2.39 20.30
N GLY A 143 -15.31 2.76 20.39
CA GLY A 143 -15.89 3.43 21.53
C GLY A 143 -15.98 2.45 22.71
#